data_5f70935ff51200ac443ac5455f325eac
#
_entry.id   5f70935ff51200ac443ac5455f325eac
#
_cell.length_a   1.000
_cell.length_b   1.000
_cell.length_c   1.000
_cell.angle_alpha   90.00
_cell.angle_beta   90.00
_cell.angle_gamma   90.00
#
_symmetry.space_group_name_H-M   'P 1'
#
loop_
_entity.id
_entity.type
_entity.pdbx_description
1 polymer ?
#
loop_
_entity_poly.entity_id
_entity_poly.type
_entity_poly.pdbx_seq_one_letter_code
_entity_poly.pdbx_strand_id
1 'polypeptide(L)'
;MLLIEVASCDDRADFALIARAYHFAKKYHEGQTRKSGHPFLHHCVEVARLLAQLRMDHTTVAAGLLHDVIEDTPATYGDVAAAFGDKIADLIDGVTKIDQLPYESREARQAETYRKMLLSMVKDIRVMLIKLVDRLHNMRTLEHMRAESRARTAHETLEVYAPLAHRFGLARIRWELEDSSLKFLEPEIYDELRNKVAMKRRERETYIEEFKAPIEEKLHENGIEAEFTGRAKNFYSIYNKMKARNKPFEEVYDLLAVRIITGSVRECYHILGLVHGIYAPIPERIKDYISTPKSNMYQSLHTSVIGPTGQYVEVQIRTAEMHRLAQFGYVAEMAAFFGLPIRERCEVVACPEDAALEEAAPLRMGPPQLQPAVPERERELGKCWE
;
A
#
# COMPACT_ATOMS: atom_id res chain seq x y z
N MET A 1 -10.61 2.51 -17.22
CA MET A 1 -9.52 2.09 -16.34
C MET A 1 -10.03 1.63 -14.96
N LEU A 2 -10.71 2.48 -14.14
CA LEU A 2 -11.23 2.08 -12.81
C LEU A 2 -12.13 0.82 -12.85
N LEU A 3 -13.11 0.75 -13.76
CA LEU A 3 -14.01 -0.43 -13.86
C LEU A 3 -13.27 -1.72 -14.24
N ILE A 4 -12.23 -1.62 -15.07
CA ILE A 4 -11.39 -2.79 -15.43
C ILE A 4 -10.62 -3.27 -14.19
N GLU A 5 -10.08 -2.34 -13.40
CA GLU A 5 -9.36 -2.67 -12.18
C GLU A 5 -10.29 -3.28 -11.11
N VAL A 6 -11.49 -2.72 -10.94
CA VAL A 6 -12.52 -3.32 -10.07
C VAL A 6 -12.91 -4.71 -10.57
N ALA A 7 -13.12 -4.88 -11.88
CA ALA A 7 -13.47 -6.16 -12.46
C ALA A 7 -12.39 -7.23 -12.31
N SER A 8 -11.12 -6.84 -12.30
CA SER A 8 -10.00 -7.75 -12.03
C SER A 8 -9.93 -8.19 -10.55
N CYS A 9 -10.50 -7.37 -9.66
CA CYS A 9 -10.51 -7.64 -8.21
C CYS A 9 -11.82 -8.27 -7.73
N ASP A 10 -12.96 -7.90 -8.33
CA ASP A 10 -14.30 -8.41 -8.01
C ASP A 10 -15.21 -8.42 -9.26
N ASP A 11 -15.41 -9.60 -9.83
CA ASP A 11 -16.23 -9.83 -11.01
C ASP A 11 -17.76 -9.68 -10.76
N ARG A 12 -18.17 -9.61 -9.49
CA ARG A 12 -19.57 -9.43 -9.06
C ARG A 12 -19.83 -8.06 -8.48
N ALA A 13 -18.88 -7.12 -8.62
CA ALA A 13 -19.08 -5.75 -8.17
C ALA A 13 -20.30 -5.11 -8.86
N ASP A 14 -21.00 -4.25 -8.15
CA ASP A 14 -22.05 -3.42 -8.74
C ASP A 14 -21.40 -2.29 -9.54
N PHE A 15 -21.09 -2.59 -10.81
CA PHE A 15 -20.49 -1.62 -11.74
C PHE A 15 -21.43 -0.44 -12.03
N ALA A 16 -22.76 -0.66 -11.97
CA ALA A 16 -23.74 0.40 -12.15
C ALA A 16 -23.69 1.41 -10.99
N LEU A 17 -23.50 0.93 -9.76
CA LEU A 17 -23.28 1.80 -8.60
C LEU A 17 -22.04 2.66 -8.77
N ILE A 18 -20.91 2.04 -9.15
CA ILE A 18 -19.64 2.74 -9.35
C ILE A 18 -19.75 3.79 -10.48
N ALA A 19 -20.39 3.43 -11.59
CA ALA A 19 -20.64 4.37 -12.69
C ALA A 19 -21.52 5.55 -12.26
N ARG A 20 -22.63 5.30 -11.51
CA ARG A 20 -23.46 6.37 -10.95
C ARG A 20 -22.67 7.28 -10.01
N ALA A 21 -21.83 6.71 -9.13
CA ALA A 21 -20.96 7.47 -8.22
C ALA A 21 -19.97 8.36 -8.98
N TYR A 22 -19.37 7.84 -10.05
CA TYR A 22 -18.49 8.61 -10.93
C TYR A 22 -19.21 9.78 -11.58
N HIS A 23 -20.40 9.57 -12.18
CA HIS A 23 -21.16 10.64 -12.82
C HIS A 23 -21.64 11.68 -11.81
N PHE A 24 -21.99 11.27 -10.61
CA PHE A 24 -22.37 12.18 -9.53
C PHE A 24 -21.16 13.05 -9.10
N ALA A 25 -20.01 12.44 -8.83
CA ALA A 25 -18.79 13.16 -8.51
C ALA A 25 -18.37 14.12 -9.64
N LYS A 26 -18.44 13.66 -10.91
CA LYS A 26 -18.14 14.47 -12.08
C LYS A 26 -19.02 15.71 -12.16
N LYS A 27 -20.33 15.56 -11.94
CA LYS A 27 -21.30 16.65 -11.96
C LYS A 27 -21.00 17.70 -10.89
N TYR A 28 -20.75 17.27 -9.66
CA TYR A 28 -20.59 18.18 -8.54
C TYR A 28 -19.20 18.85 -8.48
N HIS A 29 -18.15 18.17 -8.97
CA HIS A 29 -16.80 18.73 -9.10
C HIS A 29 -16.54 19.40 -10.45
N GLU A 30 -17.58 19.65 -11.27
CA GLU A 30 -17.41 20.28 -12.58
C GLU A 30 -16.73 21.66 -12.43
N GLY A 31 -15.69 21.90 -13.24
CA GLY A 31 -14.90 23.14 -13.21
C GLY A 31 -13.91 23.26 -12.05
N GLN A 32 -13.92 22.35 -11.07
CA GLN A 32 -12.93 22.37 -10.00
C GLN A 32 -11.59 21.76 -10.45
N THR A 33 -10.51 22.45 -10.11
CA THR A 33 -9.13 22.00 -10.39
C THR A 33 -8.31 21.95 -9.10
N ARG A 34 -7.41 20.98 -9.02
CA ARG A 34 -6.40 20.90 -7.94
C ARG A 34 -5.24 21.86 -8.20
N LYS A 35 -4.39 22.08 -7.20
CA LYS A 35 -3.16 22.90 -7.33
C LYS A 35 -2.18 22.36 -8.36
N SER A 36 -2.27 21.08 -8.72
CA SER A 36 -1.54 20.46 -9.83
C SER A 36 -2.04 20.87 -11.22
N GLY A 37 -3.18 21.59 -11.32
CA GLY A 37 -3.85 21.92 -12.57
C GLY A 37 -4.77 20.82 -13.12
N HIS A 38 -4.74 19.62 -12.56
CA HIS A 38 -5.63 18.54 -12.98
C HIS A 38 -7.06 18.73 -12.44
N PRO A 39 -8.10 18.24 -13.17
CA PRO A 39 -9.46 18.22 -12.66
C PRO A 39 -9.56 17.51 -11.30
N PHE A 40 -10.38 18.04 -10.39
CA PHE A 40 -10.54 17.46 -9.04
C PHE A 40 -11.04 16.02 -9.10
N LEU A 41 -11.90 15.70 -10.04
CA LEU A 41 -12.40 14.35 -10.29
C LEU A 41 -11.27 13.30 -10.46
N HIS A 42 -10.11 13.70 -11.01
CA HIS A 42 -8.97 12.78 -11.14
C HIS A 42 -8.53 12.23 -9.78
N HIS A 43 -8.53 13.06 -8.73
CA HIS A 43 -8.23 12.62 -7.38
C HIS A 43 -9.25 11.58 -6.87
N CYS A 44 -10.54 11.87 -7.02
CA CYS A 44 -11.59 10.95 -6.58
C CYS A 44 -11.46 9.58 -7.28
N VAL A 45 -11.12 9.57 -8.57
CA VAL A 45 -10.90 8.34 -9.35
C VAL A 45 -9.67 7.60 -8.84
N GLU A 46 -8.56 8.29 -8.54
CA GLU A 46 -7.35 7.64 -8.02
C GLU A 46 -7.55 7.07 -6.61
N VAL A 47 -8.30 7.76 -5.74
CA VAL A 47 -8.68 7.22 -4.42
C VAL A 47 -9.52 5.94 -4.59
N ALA A 48 -10.54 5.96 -5.46
CA ALA A 48 -11.35 4.79 -5.74
C ALA A 48 -10.53 3.64 -6.33
N ARG A 49 -9.55 3.93 -7.22
CA ARG A 49 -8.64 2.96 -7.80
C ARG A 49 -7.76 2.28 -6.74
N LEU A 50 -7.20 3.06 -5.84
CA LEU A 50 -6.40 2.53 -4.73
C LEU A 50 -7.22 1.64 -3.79
N LEU A 51 -8.49 2.00 -3.52
CA LEU A 51 -9.41 1.18 -2.74
C LEU A 51 -9.73 -0.15 -3.46
N ALA A 52 -9.90 -0.12 -4.79
CA ALA A 52 -10.07 -1.33 -5.58
C ALA A 52 -8.82 -2.23 -5.51
N GLN A 53 -7.61 -1.67 -5.61
CA GLN A 53 -6.35 -2.39 -5.43
C GLN A 53 -6.21 -3.01 -4.04
N LEU A 54 -6.76 -2.38 -3.00
CA LEU A 54 -6.89 -2.95 -1.67
C LEU A 54 -8.01 -4.00 -1.57
N ARG A 55 -8.68 -4.34 -2.68
CA ARG A 55 -9.78 -5.30 -2.77
C ARG A 55 -10.98 -4.96 -1.90
N MET A 56 -11.26 -3.66 -1.77
CA MET A 56 -12.45 -3.19 -1.08
C MET A 56 -13.72 -3.44 -1.90
N ASP A 57 -14.84 -3.61 -1.19
CA ASP A 57 -16.14 -3.82 -1.81
C ASP A 57 -16.58 -2.60 -2.66
N HIS A 58 -17.47 -2.84 -3.60
CA HIS A 58 -17.98 -1.81 -4.52
C HIS A 58 -18.61 -0.60 -3.79
N THR A 59 -19.18 -0.81 -2.59
CA THR A 59 -19.72 0.27 -1.76
C THR A 59 -18.60 1.20 -1.27
N THR A 60 -17.47 0.62 -0.83
CA THR A 60 -16.30 1.39 -0.37
C THR A 60 -15.63 2.11 -1.54
N VAL A 61 -15.55 1.47 -2.72
CA VAL A 61 -15.01 2.10 -3.94
C VAL A 61 -15.89 3.27 -4.38
N ALA A 62 -17.22 3.11 -4.35
CA ALA A 62 -18.18 4.18 -4.65
C ALA A 62 -18.07 5.34 -3.63
N ALA A 63 -17.94 5.01 -2.31
CA ALA A 63 -17.69 6.03 -1.30
C ALA A 63 -16.36 6.77 -1.53
N GLY A 64 -15.31 6.08 -2.00
CA GLY A 64 -14.05 6.69 -2.39
C GLY A 64 -14.16 7.66 -3.56
N LEU A 65 -15.05 7.41 -4.54
CA LEU A 65 -15.37 8.37 -5.60
C LEU A 65 -16.08 9.63 -5.08
N LEU A 66 -16.83 9.49 -3.99
CA LEU A 66 -17.72 10.54 -3.48
C LEU A 66 -17.17 11.22 -2.20
N HIS A 67 -16.00 10.83 -1.70
CA HIS A 67 -15.53 11.18 -0.35
C HIS A 67 -15.44 12.69 -0.07
N ASP A 68 -15.09 13.48 -1.07
CA ASP A 68 -14.98 14.94 -0.98
C ASP A 68 -16.23 15.69 -1.45
N VAL A 69 -17.26 14.99 -1.96
CA VAL A 69 -18.43 15.63 -2.55
C VAL A 69 -19.20 16.48 -1.52
N ILE A 70 -19.35 16.01 -0.28
CA ILE A 70 -20.04 16.77 0.77
C ILE A 70 -19.16 17.92 1.30
N GLU A 71 -17.83 17.75 1.32
CA GLU A 71 -16.91 18.73 1.88
C GLU A 71 -16.61 19.87 0.90
N ASP A 72 -16.33 19.54 -0.35
CA ASP A 72 -15.80 20.47 -1.35
C ASP A 72 -16.82 20.94 -2.39
N THR A 73 -18.10 20.54 -2.27
CA THR A 73 -19.16 20.93 -3.22
C THR A 73 -20.45 21.33 -2.51
N PRO A 74 -21.43 21.91 -3.23
CA PRO A 74 -22.75 22.24 -2.65
C PRO A 74 -23.62 21.01 -2.30
N ALA A 75 -23.21 19.78 -2.63
CA ALA A 75 -23.98 18.59 -2.35
C ALA A 75 -24.09 18.35 -0.83
N THR A 76 -25.29 17.98 -0.39
CA THR A 76 -25.58 17.69 1.02
C THR A 76 -25.57 16.19 1.31
N TYR A 77 -25.52 15.84 2.59
CA TYR A 77 -25.77 14.45 3.04
C TYR A 77 -27.08 13.90 2.44
N GLY A 78 -28.15 14.70 2.43
CA GLY A 78 -29.45 14.30 1.89
C GLY A 78 -29.41 13.98 0.39
N ASP A 79 -28.64 14.73 -0.40
CA ASP A 79 -28.49 14.46 -1.84
C ASP A 79 -27.78 13.13 -2.08
N VAL A 80 -26.73 12.83 -1.30
CA VAL A 80 -26.00 11.56 -1.39
C VAL A 80 -26.86 10.40 -0.89
N ALA A 81 -27.57 10.56 0.22
CA ALA A 81 -28.46 9.54 0.77
C ALA A 81 -29.61 9.20 -0.20
N ALA A 82 -30.20 10.21 -0.86
CA ALA A 82 -31.23 10.01 -1.87
C ALA A 82 -30.73 9.26 -3.12
N ALA A 83 -29.47 9.49 -3.52
CA ALA A 83 -28.90 8.89 -4.71
C ALA A 83 -28.29 7.49 -4.48
N PHE A 84 -27.72 7.24 -3.30
CA PHE A 84 -26.89 6.07 -2.99
C PHE A 84 -27.28 5.30 -1.72
N GLY A 85 -28.23 5.83 -0.94
CA GLY A 85 -28.65 5.28 0.34
C GLY A 85 -27.78 5.73 1.52
N ASP A 86 -28.34 5.57 2.74
CA ASP A 86 -27.73 6.05 4.00
C ASP A 86 -26.34 5.45 4.24
N LYS A 87 -26.13 4.17 3.89
CA LYS A 87 -24.86 3.49 4.12
C LYS A 87 -23.66 4.18 3.46
N ILE A 88 -23.81 4.66 2.21
CA ILE A 88 -22.76 5.40 1.52
C ILE A 88 -22.67 6.83 2.06
N ALA A 89 -23.79 7.47 2.32
CA ALA A 89 -23.82 8.80 2.91
C ALA A 89 -23.13 8.85 4.28
N ASP A 90 -23.37 7.85 5.14
CA ASP A 90 -22.71 7.73 6.45
C ASP A 90 -21.20 7.54 6.34
N LEU A 91 -20.73 6.76 5.38
CA LEU A 91 -19.29 6.59 5.11
C LEU A 91 -18.64 7.93 4.75
N ILE A 92 -19.24 8.68 3.84
CA ILE A 92 -18.73 9.98 3.38
C ILE A 92 -18.76 11.02 4.51
N ASP A 93 -19.90 11.11 5.25
CA ASP A 93 -20.03 11.98 6.42
C ASP A 93 -18.98 11.65 7.49
N GLY A 94 -18.70 10.37 7.69
CA GLY A 94 -17.63 9.90 8.58
C GLY A 94 -16.25 10.38 8.18
N VAL A 95 -15.92 10.36 6.88
CA VAL A 95 -14.65 10.87 6.33
C VAL A 95 -14.54 12.38 6.53
N THR A 96 -15.59 13.15 6.17
CA THR A 96 -15.66 14.61 6.28
C THR A 96 -15.49 15.08 7.73
N LYS A 97 -16.13 14.42 8.70
CA LYS A 97 -16.06 14.79 10.13
C LYS A 97 -14.68 14.64 10.75
N ILE A 98 -13.78 13.88 10.17
CA ILE A 98 -12.40 13.77 10.66
C ILE A 98 -11.64 15.08 10.45
N ASP A 99 -11.91 15.85 9.38
CA ASP A 99 -11.17 17.05 8.99
C ASP A 99 -11.66 18.36 9.64
N GLN A 100 -12.91 18.42 10.07
CA GLN A 100 -13.59 19.67 10.44
C GLN A 100 -13.40 20.11 11.90
N LEU A 101 -12.21 20.49 12.38
CA LEU A 101 -12.10 21.20 13.68
C LEU A 101 -11.08 22.35 13.66
N PRO A 102 -11.42 23.48 14.33
CA PRO A 102 -10.44 24.50 14.70
C PRO A 102 -9.61 24.00 15.90
N TYR A 103 -8.29 24.18 15.85
CA TYR A 103 -7.36 23.77 16.91
C TYR A 103 -6.49 24.91 17.34
N GLU A 104 -6.26 25.02 18.66
CA GLU A 104 -5.42 26.05 19.28
C GLU A 104 -3.93 25.71 19.25
N SER A 105 -3.56 24.41 19.17
CA SER A 105 -2.17 23.95 19.08
C SER A 105 -1.99 22.73 18.17
N ARG A 106 -0.75 22.46 17.75
CA ARG A 106 -0.38 21.32 16.89
C ARG A 106 -0.61 19.99 17.61
N GLU A 107 -0.20 19.90 18.88
CA GLU A 107 -0.30 18.70 19.71
C GLU A 107 -1.78 18.36 20.00
N ALA A 108 -2.59 19.37 20.33
CA ALA A 108 -4.03 19.22 20.52
C ALA A 108 -4.72 18.72 19.25
N ARG A 109 -4.30 19.23 18.08
CA ARG A 109 -4.79 18.79 16.77
C ARG A 109 -4.50 17.32 16.52
N GLN A 110 -3.27 16.88 16.75
CA GLN A 110 -2.86 15.50 16.54
C GLN A 110 -3.62 14.52 17.44
N ALA A 111 -3.71 14.83 18.73
CA ALA A 111 -4.42 14.01 19.71
C ALA A 111 -5.92 13.86 19.34
N GLU A 112 -6.56 14.95 18.94
CA GLU A 112 -7.97 14.94 18.59
C GLU A 112 -8.22 14.28 17.23
N THR A 113 -7.35 14.50 16.23
CA THR A 113 -7.40 13.77 14.95
C THR A 113 -7.29 12.27 15.21
N TYR A 114 -6.33 11.85 16.03
CA TYR A 114 -6.16 10.45 16.41
C TYR A 114 -7.37 9.88 17.15
N ARG A 115 -7.92 10.64 18.10
CA ARG A 115 -9.14 10.25 18.84
C ARG A 115 -10.34 10.09 17.93
N LYS A 116 -10.59 11.03 17.01
CA LYS A 116 -11.70 10.94 16.05
C LYS A 116 -11.55 9.78 15.10
N MET A 117 -10.34 9.56 14.61
CA MET A 117 -10.03 8.40 13.81
C MET A 117 -10.38 7.10 14.55
N LEU A 118 -9.99 6.98 15.82
CA LEU A 118 -10.35 5.82 16.65
C LEU A 118 -11.87 5.70 16.86
N LEU A 119 -12.58 6.80 17.10
CA LEU A 119 -14.04 6.79 17.28
C LEU A 119 -14.78 6.46 15.97
N SER A 120 -14.29 6.92 14.84
CA SER A 120 -14.85 6.57 13.52
C SER A 120 -14.66 5.09 13.19
N MET A 121 -13.55 4.49 13.61
CA MET A 121 -13.28 3.05 13.47
C MET A 121 -14.33 2.19 14.20
N VAL A 122 -14.80 2.64 15.36
CA VAL A 122 -15.81 1.91 16.12
C VAL A 122 -17.14 1.84 15.36
N LYS A 123 -17.43 2.83 14.50
CA LYS A 123 -18.62 2.88 13.66
C LYS A 123 -18.45 2.08 12.37
N ASP A 124 -17.43 2.40 11.59
CA ASP A 124 -17.12 1.72 10.35
C ASP A 124 -15.64 1.93 9.96
N ILE A 125 -14.88 0.83 9.90
CA ILE A 125 -13.45 0.87 9.59
C ILE A 125 -13.16 1.40 8.18
N ARG A 126 -14.12 1.29 7.25
CA ARG A 126 -13.97 1.74 5.87
C ARG A 126 -13.72 3.25 5.78
N VAL A 127 -14.27 4.03 6.72
CA VAL A 127 -14.00 5.46 6.85
C VAL A 127 -12.49 5.72 6.96
N MET A 128 -11.80 4.93 7.77
CA MET A 128 -10.36 5.05 7.97
C MET A 128 -9.55 4.64 6.74
N LEU A 129 -10.02 3.60 6.04
CA LEU A 129 -9.35 3.16 4.82
C LEU A 129 -9.44 4.20 3.72
N ILE A 130 -10.63 4.76 3.51
CA ILE A 130 -10.82 5.87 2.57
C ILE A 130 -9.88 7.02 2.93
N LYS A 131 -9.81 7.39 4.21
CA LYS A 131 -8.95 8.50 4.67
C LYS A 131 -7.46 8.22 4.52
N LEU A 132 -7.00 6.97 4.76
CA LEU A 132 -5.60 6.58 4.54
C LEU A 132 -5.23 6.63 3.06
N VAL A 133 -6.13 6.19 2.18
CA VAL A 133 -5.92 6.19 0.73
C VAL A 133 -6.00 7.61 0.17
N ASP A 134 -6.91 8.45 0.65
CA ASP A 134 -6.95 9.88 0.35
C ASP A 134 -5.62 10.56 0.73
N ARG A 135 -5.14 10.34 1.97
CA ARG A 135 -3.84 10.87 2.42
C ARG A 135 -2.70 10.38 1.53
N LEU A 136 -2.71 9.11 1.13
CA LEU A 136 -1.69 8.55 0.26
C LEU A 136 -1.66 9.28 -1.09
N HIS A 137 -2.83 9.49 -1.73
CA HIS A 137 -2.89 10.23 -2.98
C HIS A 137 -2.50 11.71 -2.81
N ASN A 138 -2.89 12.34 -1.69
CA ASN A 138 -2.47 13.70 -1.37
C ASN A 138 -0.94 13.80 -1.21
N MET A 139 -0.28 12.79 -0.63
CA MET A 139 1.18 12.74 -0.53
C MET A 139 1.85 12.59 -1.90
N ARG A 140 1.28 11.83 -2.84
CA ARG A 140 1.78 11.68 -4.22
C ARG A 140 1.77 12.99 -5.01
N THR A 141 0.83 13.88 -4.69
CA THR A 141 0.66 15.18 -5.38
C THR A 141 1.12 16.38 -4.55
N LEU A 142 1.82 16.14 -3.45
CA LEU A 142 2.17 17.15 -2.45
C LEU A 142 3.17 18.20 -2.98
N GLU A 143 3.93 17.88 -4.02
CA GLU A 143 4.93 18.77 -4.65
C GLU A 143 4.34 20.08 -5.18
N HIS A 144 3.06 20.09 -5.53
CA HIS A 144 2.35 21.29 -6.00
C HIS A 144 1.91 22.25 -4.87
N MET A 145 2.18 21.89 -3.61
CA MET A 145 1.84 22.70 -2.44
C MET A 145 3.00 23.64 -2.05
N ARG A 146 2.67 24.71 -1.31
CA ARG A 146 3.70 25.61 -0.72
C ARG A 146 4.58 24.85 0.27
N ALA A 147 5.86 25.23 0.40
CA ALA A 147 6.84 24.54 1.23
C ALA A 147 6.38 24.31 2.68
N GLU A 148 5.82 25.34 3.34
CA GLU A 148 5.28 25.21 4.71
C GLU A 148 4.14 24.19 4.81
N SER A 149 3.23 24.20 3.83
CA SER A 149 2.12 23.23 3.79
C SER A 149 2.63 21.82 3.54
N ARG A 150 3.65 21.65 2.68
CA ARG A 150 4.30 20.35 2.43
C ARG A 150 4.90 19.78 3.71
N ALA A 151 5.72 20.56 4.40
CA ALA A 151 6.37 20.13 5.64
C ALA A 151 5.34 19.75 6.71
N ARG A 152 4.31 20.59 6.91
CA ARG A 152 3.22 20.30 7.87
C ARG A 152 2.51 18.98 7.53
N THR A 153 2.10 18.80 6.29
CA THR A 153 1.39 17.59 5.84
C THR A 153 2.26 16.35 5.97
N ALA A 154 3.56 16.45 5.62
CA ALA A 154 4.51 15.35 5.75
C ALA A 154 4.74 14.95 7.22
N HIS A 155 4.88 15.92 8.15
CA HIS A 155 4.98 15.65 9.59
C HIS A 155 3.73 14.95 10.11
N GLU A 156 2.53 15.50 9.82
CA GLU A 156 1.26 14.89 10.23
C GLU A 156 1.13 13.46 9.70
N THR A 157 1.56 13.22 8.45
CA THR A 157 1.54 11.90 7.84
C THR A 157 2.43 10.91 8.59
N LEU A 158 3.64 11.28 8.99
CA LEU A 158 4.55 10.44 9.78
C LEU A 158 4.04 10.18 11.19
N GLU A 159 3.43 11.19 11.83
CA GLU A 159 3.05 11.13 13.23
C GLU A 159 1.68 10.45 13.46
N VAL A 160 0.78 10.53 12.47
CA VAL A 160 -0.59 10.02 12.61
C VAL A 160 -0.88 8.89 11.61
N TYR A 161 -0.77 9.15 10.30
CA TYR A 161 -1.26 8.24 9.27
C TYR A 161 -0.37 7.00 9.08
N ALA A 162 0.95 7.14 9.07
CA ALA A 162 1.85 6.01 8.93
C ALA A 162 1.76 5.02 10.11
N PRO A 163 1.70 5.45 11.39
CA PRO A 163 1.42 4.56 12.52
C PRO A 163 0.06 3.87 12.44
N LEU A 164 -0.98 4.55 11.96
CA LEU A 164 -2.29 3.94 11.76
C LEU A 164 -2.25 2.87 10.67
N ALA A 165 -1.66 3.17 9.51
CA ALA A 165 -1.46 2.18 8.45
C ALA A 165 -0.69 0.96 8.97
N HIS A 166 0.31 1.15 9.85
CA HIS A 166 1.02 0.06 10.50
C HIS A 166 0.12 -0.79 11.39
N ARG A 167 -0.75 -0.17 12.18
CA ARG A 167 -1.70 -0.88 13.07
C ARG A 167 -2.69 -1.74 12.28
N PHE A 168 -3.11 -1.26 11.10
CA PHE A 168 -3.98 -2.01 10.20
C PHE A 168 -3.25 -3.07 9.37
N GLY A 169 -1.93 -3.20 9.51
CA GLY A 169 -1.14 -4.13 8.72
C GLY A 169 -0.95 -3.70 7.26
N LEU A 170 -1.37 -2.48 6.88
CA LEU A 170 -1.26 -1.92 5.53
C LEU A 170 0.20 -1.51 5.23
N ALA A 171 1.08 -2.51 5.12
CA ALA A 171 2.52 -2.29 5.04
C ALA A 171 2.90 -1.44 3.82
N ARG A 172 2.28 -1.66 2.66
CA ARG A 172 2.55 -0.91 1.42
C ARG A 172 2.19 0.56 1.56
N ILE A 173 0.98 0.86 2.06
CA ILE A 173 0.54 2.25 2.31
C ILE A 173 1.46 2.92 3.31
N ARG A 174 1.78 2.25 4.41
CA ARG A 174 2.71 2.77 5.42
C ARG A 174 4.05 3.17 4.80
N TRP A 175 4.68 2.27 4.05
CA TRP A 175 6.01 2.54 3.46
C TRP A 175 5.98 3.70 2.49
N GLU A 176 4.95 3.78 1.65
CA GLU A 176 4.81 4.88 0.69
C GLU A 176 4.55 6.22 1.40
N LEU A 177 3.75 6.23 2.48
CA LEU A 177 3.55 7.41 3.32
C LEU A 177 4.84 7.84 4.01
N GLU A 178 5.61 6.89 4.57
CA GLU A 178 6.90 7.15 5.22
C GLU A 178 7.94 7.70 4.24
N ASP A 179 8.11 7.06 3.07
CA ASP A 179 9.10 7.48 2.06
C ASP A 179 8.73 8.81 1.40
N SER A 180 7.44 9.03 1.11
CA SER A 180 6.97 10.32 0.60
C SER A 180 7.18 11.44 1.62
N SER A 181 6.97 11.16 2.91
CA SER A 181 7.22 12.14 3.96
C SER A 181 8.71 12.46 4.08
N LEU A 182 9.59 11.46 4.03
CA LEU A 182 11.04 11.66 4.03
C LEU A 182 11.49 12.54 2.86
N LYS A 183 10.94 12.30 1.66
CA LYS A 183 11.23 13.11 0.45
C LYS A 183 10.99 14.61 0.67
N PHE A 184 9.96 14.98 1.43
CA PHE A 184 9.61 16.38 1.67
C PHE A 184 10.23 16.99 2.92
N LEU A 185 10.60 16.18 3.91
CA LEU A 185 11.21 16.64 5.16
C LEU A 185 12.73 16.70 5.10
N GLU A 186 13.35 15.70 4.44
CA GLU A 186 14.80 15.55 4.33
C GLU A 186 15.17 15.20 2.87
N PRO A 187 14.95 16.13 1.91
CA PRO A 187 15.08 15.85 0.48
C PRO A 187 16.49 15.41 0.08
N GLU A 188 17.53 16.02 0.67
CA GLU A 188 18.93 15.68 0.37
C GLU A 188 19.24 14.23 0.78
N ILE A 189 18.80 13.83 1.97
CA ILE A 189 18.98 12.46 2.48
C ILE A 189 18.18 11.47 1.65
N TYR A 190 16.93 11.80 1.27
CA TYR A 190 16.11 10.97 0.42
C TYR A 190 16.78 10.71 -0.93
N ASP A 191 17.29 11.76 -1.59
CA ASP A 191 17.97 11.63 -2.88
C ASP A 191 19.30 10.87 -2.76
N GLU A 192 20.08 11.08 -1.69
CA GLU A 192 21.26 10.29 -1.39
C GLU A 192 20.94 8.80 -1.26
N LEU A 193 19.93 8.45 -0.45
CA LEU A 193 19.51 7.06 -0.26
C LEU A 193 19.00 6.43 -1.55
N ARG A 194 18.17 7.15 -2.31
CA ARG A 194 17.67 6.70 -3.61
C ARG A 194 18.81 6.36 -4.58
N ASN A 195 19.80 7.24 -4.69
CA ASN A 195 20.95 7.04 -5.58
C ASN A 195 21.81 5.87 -5.11
N LYS A 196 22.13 5.77 -3.82
CA LYS A 196 22.93 4.68 -3.25
C LYS A 196 22.25 3.31 -3.40
N VAL A 197 20.95 3.25 -3.20
CA VAL A 197 20.16 2.02 -3.40
C VAL A 197 20.10 1.64 -4.88
N ALA A 198 19.92 2.61 -5.78
CA ALA A 198 19.91 2.36 -7.23
C ALA A 198 21.26 1.89 -7.77
N MET A 199 22.37 2.51 -7.34
CA MET A 199 23.73 2.11 -7.77
C MET A 199 24.05 0.66 -7.38
N LYS A 200 23.63 0.21 -6.20
CA LYS A 200 23.86 -1.16 -5.71
C LYS A 200 22.81 -2.18 -6.20
N ARG A 201 21.86 -1.79 -7.04
CA ARG A 201 20.77 -2.65 -7.49
C ARG A 201 21.27 -3.88 -8.22
N ARG A 202 22.13 -3.71 -9.24
CA ARG A 202 22.68 -4.81 -10.05
C ARG A 202 23.52 -5.77 -9.22
N GLU A 203 24.42 -5.22 -8.40
CA GLU A 203 25.26 -6.05 -7.51
C GLU A 203 24.40 -6.87 -6.55
N ARG A 204 23.33 -6.26 -6.02
CA ARG A 204 22.38 -6.92 -5.13
C ARG A 204 21.57 -8.00 -5.84
N GLU A 205 21.09 -7.76 -7.06
CA GLU A 205 20.34 -8.74 -7.84
C GLU A 205 21.20 -9.96 -8.13
N THR A 206 22.44 -9.77 -8.60
CA THR A 206 23.40 -10.87 -8.81
C THR A 206 23.64 -11.64 -7.52
N TYR A 207 23.88 -10.95 -6.42
CA TYR A 207 24.12 -11.59 -5.12
C TYR A 207 22.90 -12.39 -4.63
N ILE A 208 21.67 -11.87 -4.81
CA ILE A 208 20.45 -12.58 -4.45
C ILE A 208 20.29 -13.85 -5.30
N GLU A 209 20.61 -13.81 -6.59
CA GLU A 209 20.59 -15.02 -7.44
C GLU A 209 21.59 -16.07 -6.95
N GLU A 210 22.82 -15.67 -6.62
CA GLU A 210 23.84 -16.57 -6.05
C GLU A 210 23.40 -17.14 -4.68
N PHE A 211 22.76 -16.31 -3.87
CA PHE A 211 22.27 -16.73 -2.55
C PHE A 211 21.11 -17.71 -2.64
N LYS A 212 20.16 -17.50 -3.57
CA LYS A 212 18.95 -18.34 -3.65
C LYS A 212 19.19 -19.68 -4.32
N ALA A 213 20.12 -19.80 -5.25
CA ALA A 213 20.34 -21.01 -6.05
C ALA A 213 20.55 -22.28 -5.21
N PRO A 214 21.40 -22.34 -4.15
CA PRO A 214 21.52 -23.52 -3.30
C PRO A 214 20.26 -23.84 -2.49
N ILE A 215 19.47 -22.82 -2.17
CA ILE A 215 18.19 -23.01 -1.45
C ILE A 215 17.18 -23.62 -2.41
N GLU A 216 17.04 -23.10 -3.64
CA GLU A 216 16.14 -23.64 -4.68
C GLU A 216 16.44 -25.12 -4.99
N GLU A 217 17.71 -25.48 -5.10
CA GLU A 217 18.14 -26.88 -5.28
C GLU A 217 17.64 -27.75 -4.13
N LYS A 218 17.85 -27.33 -2.88
CA LYS A 218 17.40 -28.09 -1.69
C LYS A 218 15.88 -28.17 -1.58
N LEU A 219 15.15 -27.10 -1.96
CA LEU A 219 13.68 -27.14 -1.99
C LEU A 219 13.18 -28.14 -3.03
N HIS A 220 13.79 -28.15 -4.22
CA HIS A 220 13.44 -29.12 -5.29
C HIS A 220 13.72 -30.56 -4.83
N GLU A 221 14.87 -30.84 -4.21
CA GLU A 221 15.20 -32.18 -3.65
C GLU A 221 14.17 -32.67 -2.62
N ASN A 222 13.56 -31.75 -1.87
CA ASN A 222 12.56 -32.05 -0.85
C ASN A 222 11.11 -31.96 -1.34
N GLY A 223 10.87 -31.68 -2.64
CA GLY A 223 9.54 -31.59 -3.21
C GLY A 223 8.73 -30.39 -2.69
N ILE A 224 9.41 -29.30 -2.29
CA ILE A 224 8.78 -28.08 -1.78
C ILE A 224 8.75 -27.03 -2.90
N GLU A 225 7.55 -26.58 -3.24
CA GLU A 225 7.35 -25.44 -4.14
C GLU A 225 7.40 -24.14 -3.35
N ALA A 226 8.21 -23.20 -3.77
CA ALA A 226 8.31 -21.89 -3.14
C ALA A 226 8.65 -20.80 -4.16
N GLU A 227 8.09 -19.63 -3.95
CA GLU A 227 8.38 -18.42 -4.72
C GLU A 227 9.39 -17.55 -3.97
N PHE A 228 10.43 -17.09 -4.69
CA PHE A 228 11.43 -16.18 -4.17
C PHE A 228 11.15 -14.76 -4.66
N THR A 229 11.00 -13.83 -3.72
CA THR A 229 10.86 -12.41 -4.04
C THR A 229 11.94 -11.59 -3.32
N GLY A 230 12.60 -10.70 -4.06
CA GLY A 230 13.45 -9.69 -3.45
C GLY A 230 12.60 -8.72 -2.64
N ARG A 231 13.10 -8.25 -1.50
CA ARG A 231 12.42 -7.20 -0.72
C ARG A 231 13.21 -5.90 -0.84
N ALA A 232 12.64 -4.93 -1.54
CA ALA A 232 13.12 -3.56 -1.43
C ALA A 232 12.83 -3.02 -0.02
N LYS A 233 13.83 -2.44 0.62
CA LYS A 233 13.67 -1.78 1.92
C LYS A 233 13.27 -0.34 1.69
N ASN A 234 12.23 0.15 2.39
CA ASN A 234 11.83 1.54 2.27
C ASN A 234 12.91 2.47 2.82
N PHE A 235 13.08 3.64 2.21
CA PHE A 235 14.14 4.59 2.52
C PHE A 235 14.03 5.13 3.95
N TYR A 236 12.81 5.38 4.43
CA TYR A 236 12.58 5.82 5.79
C TYR A 236 13.05 4.82 6.84
N SER A 237 12.89 3.51 6.60
CA SER A 237 13.43 2.49 7.50
C SER A 237 14.97 2.47 7.52
N ILE A 238 15.61 2.74 6.37
CA ILE A 238 17.06 2.86 6.28
C ILE A 238 17.50 4.11 7.06
N TYR A 239 16.89 5.26 6.80
CA TYR A 239 17.13 6.51 7.49
C TYR A 239 17.05 6.38 9.00
N ASN A 240 15.97 5.79 9.52
CA ASN A 240 15.79 5.58 10.95
C ASN A 240 16.87 4.68 11.56
N LYS A 241 17.33 3.66 10.84
CA LYS A 241 18.44 2.81 11.33
C LYS A 241 19.77 3.55 11.35
N MET A 242 20.05 4.35 10.32
CA MET A 242 21.24 5.21 10.29
C MET A 242 21.23 6.16 11.48
N LYS A 243 20.09 6.84 11.71
CA LYS A 243 19.93 7.81 12.81
C LYS A 243 20.02 7.14 14.20
N ALA A 244 19.31 6.03 14.40
CA ALA A 244 19.29 5.32 15.69
C ALA A 244 20.64 4.71 16.08
N ARG A 245 21.47 4.31 15.09
CA ARG A 245 22.78 3.69 15.31
C ARG A 245 23.92 4.67 15.13
N ASN A 246 23.66 5.90 14.72
CA ASN A 246 24.64 6.92 14.33
C ASN A 246 25.69 6.35 13.34
N LYS A 247 25.21 5.64 12.29
CA LYS A 247 26.04 4.94 11.31
C LYS A 247 25.71 5.38 9.90
N PRO A 248 26.73 5.48 8.99
CA PRO A 248 26.49 5.78 7.60
C PRO A 248 25.77 4.61 6.90
N PHE A 249 25.22 4.88 5.71
CA PHE A 249 24.48 3.92 4.90
C PHE A 249 25.25 2.62 4.64
N GLU A 250 26.58 2.73 4.40
CA GLU A 250 27.48 1.61 4.11
C GLU A 250 27.60 0.61 5.26
N GLU A 251 27.34 1.06 6.48
CA GLU A 251 27.37 0.21 7.69
C GLU A 251 25.98 -0.28 8.10
N VAL A 252 24.95 -0.02 7.32
CA VAL A 252 23.60 -0.60 7.53
C VAL A 252 23.55 -1.97 6.87
N TYR A 253 23.92 -3.01 7.60
CA TYR A 253 24.10 -4.40 7.14
C TYR A 253 22.84 -5.13 6.63
N ASP A 254 21.64 -4.57 6.77
CA ASP A 254 20.38 -5.26 6.46
C ASP A 254 19.80 -4.89 5.07
N LEU A 255 20.63 -4.59 4.09
CA LEU A 255 20.16 -4.16 2.75
C LEU A 255 19.73 -5.34 1.88
N LEU A 256 20.24 -6.54 2.19
CA LEU A 256 19.90 -7.78 1.49
C LEU A 256 18.75 -8.48 2.23
N ALA A 257 17.60 -8.55 1.61
CA ALA A 257 16.46 -9.27 2.15
C ALA A 257 15.81 -10.12 1.06
N VAL A 258 15.62 -11.40 1.37
CA VAL A 258 14.95 -12.38 0.52
C VAL A 258 13.68 -12.84 1.22
N ARG A 259 12.62 -12.97 0.45
CA ARG A 259 11.36 -13.54 0.92
C ARG A 259 11.09 -14.84 0.20
N ILE A 260 10.72 -15.86 0.97
CA ILE A 260 10.33 -17.18 0.48
C ILE A 260 8.85 -17.38 0.81
N ILE A 261 8.05 -17.63 -0.20
CA ILE A 261 6.61 -17.83 -0.07
C ILE A 261 6.30 -19.29 -0.43
N THR A 262 5.59 -20.00 0.44
CA THR A 262 5.26 -21.40 0.28
C THR A 262 3.80 -21.69 0.59
N GLY A 263 3.34 -22.94 0.37
CA GLY A 263 1.94 -23.33 0.51
C GLY A 263 1.47 -23.55 1.95
N SER A 264 2.34 -23.98 2.87
CA SER A 264 1.93 -24.38 4.22
C SER A 264 2.87 -23.94 5.33
N VAL A 265 2.33 -23.83 6.56
CA VAL A 265 3.09 -23.51 7.77
C VAL A 265 4.19 -24.57 8.02
N ARG A 266 3.89 -25.85 7.77
CA ARG A 266 4.87 -26.95 7.90
C ARG A 266 6.08 -26.72 6.99
N GLU A 267 5.84 -26.32 5.75
CA GLU A 267 6.91 -26.00 4.81
C GLU A 267 7.71 -24.78 5.25
N CYS A 268 7.08 -23.76 5.86
CA CYS A 268 7.82 -22.61 6.39
C CYS A 268 8.93 -23.04 7.38
N TYR A 269 8.61 -23.93 8.32
CA TYR A 269 9.60 -24.43 9.28
C TYR A 269 10.61 -25.37 8.62
N HIS A 270 10.22 -26.17 7.63
CA HIS A 270 11.13 -27.02 6.87
C HIS A 270 12.14 -26.17 6.10
N ILE A 271 11.67 -25.15 5.40
CA ILE A 271 12.52 -24.18 4.68
C ILE A 271 13.51 -23.49 5.62
N LEU A 272 13.06 -23.08 6.82
CA LEU A 272 13.95 -22.50 7.82
C LEU A 272 15.11 -23.44 8.17
N GLY A 273 14.82 -24.74 8.37
CA GLY A 273 15.83 -25.77 8.63
C GLY A 273 16.80 -25.93 7.44
N LEU A 274 16.29 -25.96 6.21
CA LEU A 274 17.13 -26.05 5.00
C LEU A 274 18.05 -24.84 4.84
N VAL A 275 17.52 -23.62 5.02
CA VAL A 275 18.30 -22.37 4.96
C VAL A 275 19.42 -22.39 6.00
N HIS A 276 19.14 -22.81 7.24
CA HIS A 276 20.14 -22.91 8.30
C HIS A 276 21.15 -24.05 8.09
N GLY A 277 20.79 -25.07 7.32
CA GLY A 277 21.71 -26.13 6.90
C GLY A 277 22.71 -25.68 5.82
N ILE A 278 22.34 -24.68 5.01
CA ILE A 278 23.20 -24.13 3.95
C ILE A 278 24.02 -22.95 4.48
N TYR A 279 23.40 -22.04 5.25
CA TYR A 279 23.97 -20.80 5.72
C TYR A 279 23.93 -20.68 7.23
N ALA A 280 25.05 -20.24 7.82
CA ALA A 280 25.13 -20.08 9.29
C ALA A 280 24.17 -19.00 9.80
N PRO A 281 23.20 -19.33 10.67
CA PRO A 281 22.26 -18.35 11.21
C PRO A 281 22.89 -17.48 12.31
N ILE A 282 22.31 -16.29 12.51
CA ILE A 282 22.60 -15.41 13.64
C ILE A 282 21.49 -15.63 14.69
N PRO A 283 21.77 -16.33 15.82
CA PRO A 283 20.74 -16.76 16.75
C PRO A 283 19.85 -15.64 17.29
N GLU A 284 20.43 -14.49 17.64
CA GLU A 284 19.70 -13.34 18.21
C GLU A 284 18.77 -12.65 17.20
N ARG A 285 18.86 -13.03 15.91
CA ARG A 285 18.04 -12.47 14.83
C ARG A 285 16.99 -13.43 14.31
N ILE A 286 16.83 -14.58 14.93
CA ILE A 286 15.73 -15.51 14.62
C ILE A 286 14.48 -15.02 15.35
N LYS A 287 13.39 -14.83 14.60
CA LYS A 287 12.09 -14.39 15.15
C LYS A 287 10.97 -15.21 14.52
N ASP A 288 10.21 -15.86 15.37
CA ASP A 288 9.05 -16.64 14.97
C ASP A 288 7.76 -15.84 15.21
N TYR A 289 7.31 -15.16 14.17
CA TYR A 289 6.02 -14.48 14.18
C TYR A 289 4.86 -15.33 13.64
N ILE A 290 5.11 -16.62 13.33
CA ILE A 290 4.03 -17.58 13.02
C ILE A 290 3.45 -18.08 14.35
N SER A 291 4.30 -18.53 15.27
CA SER A 291 3.87 -18.99 16.59
C SER A 291 3.43 -17.85 17.50
N THR A 292 4.05 -16.67 17.36
CA THR A 292 3.72 -15.48 18.16
C THR A 292 3.50 -14.28 17.23
N PRO A 293 2.28 -14.14 16.65
CA PRO A 293 1.96 -13.05 15.75
C PRO A 293 2.15 -11.67 16.39
N LYS A 294 2.50 -10.68 15.59
CA LYS A 294 2.54 -9.29 16.07
C LYS A 294 1.12 -8.78 16.38
N SER A 295 1.01 -7.68 17.12
CA SER A 295 -0.27 -7.05 17.48
C SER A 295 -1.14 -6.65 16.27
N ASN A 296 -0.54 -6.53 15.09
CA ASN A 296 -1.23 -6.29 13.82
C ASN A 296 -1.42 -7.58 13.01
N MET A 297 -1.40 -8.75 13.65
CA MET A 297 -1.58 -10.09 13.08
C MET A 297 -0.55 -10.47 12.00
N TYR A 298 0.55 -9.72 11.87
CA TYR A 298 1.63 -10.07 10.97
C TYR A 298 2.28 -11.39 11.37
N GLN A 299 2.38 -12.34 10.43
CA GLN A 299 2.99 -13.65 10.59
C GLN A 299 4.10 -13.86 9.55
N SER A 300 5.23 -14.36 9.98
CA SER A 300 6.37 -14.78 9.14
C SER A 300 7.46 -15.36 10.05
N LEU A 301 8.25 -16.29 9.55
CA LEU A 301 9.56 -16.57 10.15
C LEU A 301 10.57 -15.57 9.63
N HIS A 302 11.38 -15.01 10.52
CA HIS A 302 12.50 -14.16 10.16
C HIS A 302 13.77 -14.77 10.67
N THR A 303 14.78 -14.83 9.83
CA THR A 303 16.14 -15.17 10.22
C THR A 303 17.13 -14.28 9.48
N SER A 304 18.31 -14.09 10.05
CA SER A 304 19.44 -13.50 9.36
C SER A 304 20.56 -14.53 9.32
N VAL A 305 21.11 -14.70 8.13
CA VAL A 305 22.18 -15.68 7.90
C VAL A 305 23.41 -15.00 7.28
N ILE A 306 24.57 -15.68 7.36
CA ILE A 306 25.81 -15.26 6.70
C ILE A 306 25.80 -15.90 5.30
N GLY A 307 25.67 -15.08 4.26
CA GLY A 307 25.63 -15.54 2.87
C GLY A 307 27.01 -15.85 2.28
N PRO A 308 27.09 -16.17 0.98
CA PRO A 308 28.28 -16.71 0.32
C PRO A 308 29.54 -15.85 0.48
N THR A 309 29.40 -14.52 0.44
CA THR A 309 30.53 -13.57 0.56
C THR A 309 30.69 -12.97 1.96
N GLY A 310 30.09 -13.61 2.99
CA GLY A 310 30.13 -13.12 4.37
C GLY A 310 29.17 -11.96 4.66
N GLN A 311 28.32 -11.58 3.72
CA GLN A 311 27.30 -10.54 3.95
C GLN A 311 26.09 -11.11 4.69
N TYR A 312 25.45 -10.24 5.48
CA TYR A 312 24.22 -10.61 6.19
C TYR A 312 23.02 -10.55 5.25
N VAL A 313 22.25 -11.65 5.19
CA VAL A 313 21.00 -11.71 4.44
C VAL A 313 19.84 -11.95 5.41
N GLU A 314 18.83 -11.07 5.38
CA GLU A 314 17.56 -11.29 6.08
C GLU A 314 16.69 -12.21 5.23
N VAL A 315 16.29 -13.35 5.76
CA VAL A 315 15.35 -14.29 5.11
C VAL A 315 14.02 -14.23 5.82
N GLN A 316 12.95 -13.97 5.05
CA GLN A 316 11.57 -13.99 5.54
C GLN A 316 10.85 -15.17 4.89
N ILE A 317 10.28 -16.07 5.69
CA ILE A 317 9.57 -17.26 5.20
C ILE A 317 8.14 -17.18 5.69
N ARG A 318 7.17 -17.34 4.78
CA ARG A 318 5.74 -17.28 5.11
C ARG A 318 4.89 -17.98 4.06
N THR A 319 3.64 -18.29 4.40
CA THR A 319 2.69 -18.84 3.42
C THR A 319 2.16 -17.75 2.49
N ALA A 320 1.58 -18.15 1.35
CA ALA A 320 0.89 -17.25 0.43
C ALA A 320 -0.22 -16.45 1.13
N GLU A 321 -0.95 -17.08 2.06
CA GLU A 321 -1.97 -16.40 2.86
C GLU A 321 -1.37 -15.34 3.79
N MET A 322 -0.32 -15.68 4.54
CA MET A 322 0.41 -14.72 5.39
C MET A 322 1.00 -13.58 4.55
N HIS A 323 1.45 -13.87 3.32
CA HIS A 323 1.94 -12.87 2.39
C HIS A 323 0.83 -11.89 2.00
N ARG A 324 -0.33 -12.39 1.63
CA ARG A 324 -1.52 -11.59 1.30
C ARG A 324 -1.93 -10.71 2.47
N LEU A 325 -2.03 -11.27 3.68
CA LEU A 325 -2.36 -10.52 4.89
C LEU A 325 -1.33 -9.42 5.20
N ALA A 326 -0.05 -9.67 4.97
CA ALA A 326 0.98 -8.67 5.19
C ALA A 326 1.00 -7.55 4.12
N GLN A 327 0.47 -7.78 2.92
CA GLN A 327 0.35 -6.77 1.87
C GLN A 327 -0.90 -5.91 2.00
N PHE A 328 -2.05 -6.55 2.21
CA PHE A 328 -3.37 -5.92 2.21
C PHE A 328 -3.90 -5.60 3.61
N GLY A 329 -3.20 -6.04 4.64
CA GLY A 329 -3.57 -5.82 6.04
C GLY A 329 -4.68 -6.74 6.53
N TYR A 330 -4.85 -6.73 7.84
CA TYR A 330 -5.93 -7.41 8.57
C TYR A 330 -7.32 -6.84 8.25
N VAL A 331 -7.36 -5.75 7.52
CA VAL A 331 -8.60 -5.08 7.09
C VAL A 331 -9.52 -6.02 6.32
N ALA A 332 -8.97 -6.91 5.50
CA ALA A 332 -9.76 -7.92 4.82
C ALA A 332 -10.51 -8.83 5.81
N GLU A 333 -9.87 -9.27 6.90
CA GLU A 333 -10.52 -10.11 7.92
C GLU A 333 -11.45 -9.31 8.85
N MET A 334 -11.10 -8.06 9.19
CA MET A 334 -11.99 -7.18 9.92
C MET A 334 -13.26 -6.86 9.13
N ALA A 335 -13.17 -6.72 7.81
CA ALA A 335 -14.35 -6.59 6.96
C ALA A 335 -15.27 -7.82 7.09
N ALA A 336 -14.74 -9.05 7.19
CA ALA A 336 -15.53 -10.25 7.48
C ALA A 336 -16.18 -10.21 8.87
N PHE A 337 -15.45 -9.76 9.88
CA PHE A 337 -15.98 -9.63 11.25
C PHE A 337 -17.15 -8.64 11.31
N PHE A 338 -17.14 -7.58 10.51
CA PHE A 338 -18.25 -6.64 10.36
C PHE A 338 -19.30 -7.08 9.32
N GLY A 339 -19.26 -8.35 8.87
CA GLY A 339 -20.24 -8.90 7.92
C GLY A 339 -20.11 -8.36 6.50
N LEU A 340 -18.94 -7.79 6.15
CA LEU A 340 -18.63 -7.36 4.80
C LEU A 340 -18.18 -8.59 3.98
N PRO A 341 -18.66 -8.81 2.75
CA PRO A 341 -18.30 -9.97 1.95
C PRO A 341 -16.82 -9.90 1.54
N ILE A 342 -15.99 -10.78 2.13
CA ILE A 342 -14.64 -11.02 1.67
C ILE A 342 -14.65 -12.26 0.78
N ARG A 343 -13.94 -12.20 -0.34
CA ARG A 343 -13.80 -13.34 -1.24
C ARG A 343 -12.44 -13.99 -1.16
N GLU A 344 -12.50 -15.32 -1.01
CA GLU A 344 -11.37 -16.21 -0.81
C GLU A 344 -10.58 -16.55 -2.08
N ARG A 345 -10.98 -16.14 -3.29
CA ARG A 345 -10.32 -16.60 -4.53
C ARG A 345 -10.04 -15.48 -5.50
N CYS A 346 -8.77 -15.11 -5.62
CA CYS A 346 -8.14 -14.71 -6.86
C CYS A 346 -6.73 -15.28 -6.88
N GLU A 347 -6.37 -15.96 -7.96
CA GLU A 347 -5.00 -16.35 -8.26
C GLU A 347 -4.09 -15.13 -8.19
N VAL A 348 -2.90 -15.32 -7.63
CA VAL A 348 -1.89 -14.28 -7.48
C VAL A 348 -1.48 -13.85 -8.90
N VAL A 349 -2.09 -12.79 -9.39
CA VAL A 349 -1.46 -12.04 -10.48
C VAL A 349 -0.25 -11.36 -9.86
N ALA A 350 0.93 -11.65 -10.39
CA ALA A 350 2.19 -11.10 -9.94
C ALA A 350 2.05 -9.60 -9.68
N CYS A 351 2.34 -9.19 -8.46
CA CYS A 351 2.24 -7.79 -8.06
C CYS A 351 3.31 -7.02 -8.83
N PRO A 352 2.99 -5.91 -9.52
CA PRO A 352 3.99 -5.10 -10.21
C PRO A 352 4.81 -4.27 -9.20
N GLU A 353 5.31 -4.90 -8.12
CA GLU A 353 6.23 -4.25 -7.18
C GLU A 353 7.58 -3.92 -7.83
N ASP A 354 7.91 -4.59 -8.94
CA ASP A 354 9.13 -4.34 -9.71
C ASP A 354 8.95 -3.30 -10.83
N ALA A 355 7.74 -3.05 -11.31
CA ALA A 355 7.47 -2.12 -12.41
C ALA A 355 7.47 -0.63 -11.97
N ALA A 356 7.19 -0.33 -10.71
CA ALA A 356 7.11 1.06 -10.22
C ALA A 356 8.49 1.75 -10.09
N LEU A 357 9.61 1.02 -10.30
CA LEU A 357 10.95 1.59 -10.36
C LEU A 357 11.47 1.75 -11.81
N GLU A 358 10.73 1.29 -12.81
CA GLU A 358 11.12 1.43 -14.23
C GLU A 358 10.70 2.75 -14.88
N GLU A 359 9.74 3.49 -14.34
CA GLU A 359 9.20 4.73 -14.95
C GLU A 359 9.89 6.03 -14.49
N ALA A 360 11.19 6.01 -14.22
CA ALA A 360 11.99 7.25 -14.09
C ALA A 360 12.96 7.46 -15.27
N ALA A 361 12.57 7.06 -16.49
CA ALA A 361 13.28 7.42 -17.72
C ALA A 361 12.49 8.52 -18.46
N PRO A 362 13.16 9.52 -19.07
CA PRO A 362 12.47 10.63 -19.72
C PRO A 362 11.69 10.15 -20.95
N LEU A 363 10.41 10.55 -21.01
CA LEU A 363 9.51 10.34 -22.14
C LEU A 363 10.14 10.81 -23.46
N ARG A 364 10.58 9.89 -24.29
CA ARG A 364 10.77 10.14 -25.72
C ARG A 364 9.46 9.84 -26.43
N MET A 365 8.82 10.89 -26.91
CA MET A 365 7.62 10.80 -27.75
C MET A 365 7.99 10.16 -29.10
N GLY A 366 7.53 8.93 -29.32
CA GLY A 366 7.51 8.27 -30.63
C GLY A 366 6.09 8.21 -31.19
N PRO A 367 5.90 8.07 -32.52
CA PRO A 367 4.58 8.16 -33.14
C PRO A 367 3.67 6.98 -32.77
N PRO A 368 2.33 7.16 -32.79
CA PRO A 368 1.35 6.20 -32.30
C PRO A 368 1.33 4.93 -33.15
N GLN A 369 1.59 3.78 -32.54
CA GLN A 369 1.37 2.48 -33.15
C GLN A 369 -0.06 2.00 -32.87
N LEU A 370 -0.69 1.43 -33.91
CA LEU A 370 -2.04 0.86 -33.90
C LEU A 370 -2.18 -0.21 -32.79
N GLN A 371 -3.20 -0.03 -31.94
CA GLN A 371 -3.56 -0.95 -30.87
C GLN A 371 -4.16 -2.25 -31.41
N PRO A 372 -3.85 -3.40 -30.80
CA PRO A 372 -4.58 -4.66 -31.05
C PRO A 372 -6.03 -4.56 -30.55
N ALA A 373 -6.94 -5.31 -31.18
CA ALA A 373 -8.37 -5.30 -30.89
C ALA A 373 -8.66 -5.64 -29.42
N VAL A 374 -9.43 -4.77 -28.75
CA VAL A 374 -9.86 -4.94 -27.36
C VAL A 374 -10.79 -6.14 -27.25
N PRO A 375 -10.61 -7.05 -26.27
CA PRO A 375 -11.52 -8.17 -26.02
C PRO A 375 -12.97 -7.72 -25.81
N GLU A 376 -13.92 -8.55 -26.18
CA GLU A 376 -15.36 -8.23 -26.19
C GLU A 376 -15.88 -7.80 -24.79
N ARG A 377 -15.31 -8.34 -23.73
CA ARG A 377 -15.62 -8.02 -22.34
C ARG A 377 -15.23 -6.57 -21.92
N GLU A 378 -14.17 -6.03 -22.51
CA GLU A 378 -13.76 -4.64 -22.27
C GLU A 378 -14.66 -3.63 -23.00
N ARG A 379 -15.28 -4.02 -24.11
CA ARG A 379 -16.24 -3.20 -24.84
C ARG A 379 -17.56 -2.97 -24.09
N GLU A 380 -18.02 -3.97 -23.31
CA GLU A 380 -19.21 -3.83 -22.47
C GLU A 380 -18.98 -2.90 -21.28
N LEU A 381 -17.80 -2.96 -20.67
CA LEU A 381 -17.43 -2.05 -19.58
C LEU A 381 -17.27 -0.58 -20.03
N GLY A 382 -16.83 -0.36 -21.27
CA GLY A 382 -16.72 0.98 -21.86
C GLY A 382 -18.05 1.70 -22.04
N LYS A 383 -19.16 0.96 -22.26
CA LYS A 383 -20.50 1.55 -22.43
C LYS A 383 -21.09 2.18 -21.15
N CYS A 384 -20.52 1.89 -19.99
CA CYS A 384 -20.96 2.49 -18.73
C CYS A 384 -20.43 3.91 -18.52
N TRP A 385 -19.56 4.42 -19.41
CA TRP A 385 -18.93 5.75 -19.29
C TRP A 385 -19.44 6.78 -20.30
N GLU A 386 -20.25 6.39 -21.30
CA GLU A 386 -20.99 7.27 -22.18
C GLU A 386 -22.35 7.64 -21.55
#